data_3a0d29fe2fff5c0fd47968ffbd39f034
#
_entry.id   3a0d29fe2fff5c0fd47968ffbd39f034
#
_cell.length_a   1.000
_cell.length_b   1.000
_cell.length_c   1.000
_cell.angle_alpha   90.00
_cell.angle_beta   90.00
_cell.angle_gamma   90.00
#
_symmetry.space_group_name_H-M   'P 1'
#
loop_
_entity.id
_entity.type
_entity.pdbx_description
1 polymer ?
#
loop_
_entity_poly.entity_id
_entity_poly.type
_entity_poly.pdbx_seq_one_letter_code
_entity_poly.pdbx_strand_id
1 'polypeptide(L)'
;MAATIYTGAAQVTDADYRYLKWVGKTKAGLPLQIELPIAICRSNPDWAFEEKNETTPEVEFEGVYTDEQLEKDDRTEPWTLTLPDGLTAGNGEIVLGVGKFYIGTNSEDAEYVGLTRGGGSFVIEREYRDINADDDPGSVKGRISKDTARPKLKLTALQWLTKVSTLYACVTTKSAT
;
A
#
# COMPACT_ATOMS: atom_id res chain seq x y z
N MET A 1 -26.24 -1.33 23.67
CA MET A 1 -25.20 -1.57 22.65
C MET A 1 -23.95 -0.86 23.11
N ALA A 2 -22.81 -1.55 23.15
CA ALA A 2 -21.54 -0.90 23.47
C ALA A 2 -21.09 -0.08 22.26
N ALA A 3 -20.75 1.20 22.46
CA ALA A 3 -20.22 2.07 21.44
C ALA A 3 -18.71 1.86 21.34
N THR A 4 -18.17 1.78 20.12
CA THR A 4 -16.71 1.83 19.89
C THR A 4 -16.31 3.29 19.67
N ILE A 5 -15.38 3.77 20.48
CA ILE A 5 -14.88 5.15 20.41
C ILE A 5 -13.46 5.11 19.84
N TYR A 6 -13.23 5.85 18.76
CA TYR A 6 -11.90 6.04 18.17
C TYR A 6 -11.32 7.38 18.60
N THR A 7 -10.01 7.41 18.84
CA THR A 7 -9.26 8.63 19.20
C THR A 7 -7.89 8.62 18.56
N GLY A 8 -7.33 9.80 18.29
CA GLY A 8 -5.97 9.92 17.77
C GLY A 8 -4.92 9.60 18.84
N ALA A 9 -3.85 8.91 18.45
CA ALA A 9 -2.64 8.70 19.23
C ALA A 9 -1.59 9.76 18.87
N ALA A 10 -0.75 10.13 19.84
CA ALA A 10 0.27 11.16 19.64
C ALA A 10 1.51 10.66 18.90
N GLN A 11 1.72 9.35 18.85
CA GLN A 11 2.92 8.75 18.28
C GLN A 11 2.57 7.52 17.44
N VAL A 12 3.36 7.28 16.41
CA VAL A 12 3.33 6.04 15.65
C VAL A 12 3.93 4.92 16.48
N THR A 13 3.29 3.77 16.47
CA THR A 13 3.70 2.55 17.19
C THR A 13 3.80 1.39 16.19
N ASP A 14 4.38 0.27 16.61
CA ASP A 14 4.43 -0.96 15.80
C ASP A 14 3.03 -1.43 15.37
N ALA A 15 2.01 -1.11 16.15
CA ALA A 15 0.63 -1.43 15.83
C ALA A 15 0.05 -0.62 14.65
N ASP A 16 0.73 0.42 14.19
CA ASP A 16 0.31 1.23 13.05
C ASP A 16 0.82 0.68 11.71
N TYR A 17 1.81 -0.22 11.76
CA TYR A 17 2.30 -0.88 10.57
C TYR A 17 1.41 -2.05 10.18
N ARG A 18 1.19 -2.22 8.86
CA ARG A 18 0.27 -3.21 8.31
C ARG A 18 0.91 -3.97 7.15
N TYR A 19 0.52 -5.23 7.03
CA TYR A 19 0.67 -5.99 5.80
C TYR A 19 -0.50 -5.67 4.87
N LEU A 20 -0.22 -5.36 3.62
CA LEU A 20 -1.23 -5.15 2.60
C LEU A 20 -1.02 -6.08 1.42
N LYS A 21 -2.13 -6.56 0.88
CA LYS A 21 -2.17 -7.33 -0.35
C LYS A 21 -3.34 -6.90 -1.23
N TRP A 22 -3.05 -6.65 -2.49
CA TRP A 22 -4.05 -6.54 -3.53
C TRP A 22 -4.00 -7.76 -4.43
N VAL A 23 -5.16 -8.39 -4.66
CA VAL A 23 -5.31 -9.55 -5.54
C VAL A 23 -6.21 -9.16 -6.69
N GLY A 24 -5.64 -9.10 -7.88
CA GLY A 24 -6.34 -8.84 -9.13
C GLY A 24 -6.44 -10.08 -10.02
N LYS A 25 -6.96 -9.87 -11.22
CA LYS A 25 -7.05 -10.90 -12.26
C LYS A 25 -6.67 -10.34 -13.60
N THR A 26 -6.05 -11.17 -14.44
CA THR A 26 -5.89 -10.88 -15.85
C THR A 26 -7.21 -11.13 -16.61
N LYS A 27 -7.29 -10.66 -17.85
CA LYS A 27 -8.45 -10.94 -18.73
C LYS A 27 -8.66 -12.45 -18.97
N ALA A 28 -7.60 -13.24 -18.89
CA ALA A 28 -7.67 -14.71 -18.95
C ALA A 28 -8.13 -15.36 -17.62
N GLY A 29 -8.40 -14.57 -16.57
CA GLY A 29 -8.83 -15.04 -15.26
C GLY A 29 -7.69 -15.47 -14.32
N LEU A 30 -6.44 -15.34 -14.74
CA LEU A 30 -5.28 -15.69 -13.92
C LEU A 30 -5.07 -14.68 -12.79
N PRO A 31 -4.84 -15.13 -11.55
CA PRO A 31 -4.64 -14.23 -10.41
C PRO A 31 -3.25 -13.58 -10.47
N LEU A 32 -3.17 -12.32 -10.09
CA LEU A 32 -1.91 -11.65 -9.76
C LEU A 32 -2.06 -10.92 -8.44
N GLN A 33 -0.95 -10.74 -7.74
CA GLN A 33 -1.00 -10.08 -6.44
C GLN A 33 0.16 -9.10 -6.26
N ILE A 34 -0.15 -7.98 -5.61
CA ILE A 34 0.83 -6.98 -5.17
C ILE A 34 0.78 -6.98 -3.65
N GLU A 35 1.94 -7.03 -3.02
CA GLU A 35 2.07 -7.06 -1.57
C GLU A 35 3.01 -5.97 -1.09
N LEU A 36 2.65 -5.34 0.03
CA LEU A 36 3.50 -4.52 0.86
C LEU A 36 3.63 -5.22 2.20
N PRO A 37 4.76 -5.92 2.46
CA PRO A 37 4.92 -6.71 3.67
C PRO A 37 4.81 -5.90 4.95
N ILE A 38 5.32 -4.66 4.93
CA ILE A 38 5.23 -3.70 6.02
C ILE A 38 4.93 -2.34 5.39
N ALA A 39 3.79 -1.76 5.75
CA ALA A 39 3.36 -0.47 5.24
C ALA A 39 2.68 0.35 6.33
N ILE A 40 2.71 1.66 6.18
CA ILE A 40 2.03 2.60 7.07
C ILE A 40 1.06 3.45 6.25
N CYS A 41 -0.10 3.74 6.81
CA CYS A 41 -1.03 4.70 6.20
C CYS A 41 -0.45 6.12 6.31
N ARG A 42 -0.33 6.79 5.17
CA ARG A 42 0.12 8.19 5.08
C ARG A 42 -1.03 9.17 4.92
N SER A 43 -2.25 8.68 4.66
CA SER A 43 -3.43 9.54 4.55
C SER A 43 -3.89 10.00 5.92
N ASN A 44 -4.27 11.27 5.99
CA ASN A 44 -5.02 11.78 7.12
C ASN A 44 -6.50 11.38 6.99
N PRO A 45 -7.21 11.13 8.10
CA PRO A 45 -8.65 10.97 8.07
C PRO A 45 -9.30 12.23 7.48
N ASP A 46 -9.91 12.10 6.31
CA ASP A 46 -10.68 13.14 5.63
C ASP A 46 -12.00 12.53 5.17
N TRP A 47 -13.07 12.91 5.85
CA TRP A 47 -14.40 12.36 5.63
C TRP A 47 -15.36 13.45 5.21
N ALA A 48 -15.60 13.53 3.91
CA ALA A 48 -16.63 14.43 3.37
C ALA A 48 -18.02 13.84 3.62
N PHE A 49 -18.90 14.60 4.23
CA PHE A 49 -20.30 14.23 4.46
C PHE A 49 -21.19 15.08 3.55
N GLU A 50 -21.73 14.46 2.53
CA GLU A 50 -22.63 15.10 1.56
C GLU A 50 -24.02 14.46 1.62
N GLU A 51 -25.09 15.27 1.48
CA GLU A 51 -26.47 14.84 1.71
C GLU A 51 -26.93 13.68 0.81
N LYS A 52 -26.33 13.49 -0.35
CA LYS A 52 -26.76 12.49 -1.35
C LYS A 52 -25.65 11.57 -1.85
N ASN A 53 -24.47 11.64 -1.23
CA ASN A 53 -23.31 10.83 -1.62
C ASN A 53 -22.81 9.97 -0.46
N GLU A 54 -22.29 8.80 -0.81
CA GLU A 54 -21.59 7.96 0.16
C GLU A 54 -20.26 8.60 0.54
N THR A 55 -19.93 8.58 1.82
CA THR A 55 -18.60 8.95 2.29
C THR A 55 -17.61 7.84 1.94
N THR A 56 -16.69 8.14 1.03
CA THR A 56 -15.70 7.20 0.51
C THR A 56 -14.28 7.72 0.75
N PRO A 57 -13.67 7.43 1.90
CA PRO A 57 -12.32 7.87 2.18
C PRO A 57 -11.31 7.23 1.22
N GLU A 58 -10.38 8.05 0.75
CA GLU A 58 -9.19 7.58 0.06
C GLU A 58 -8.07 7.36 1.08
N VAL A 59 -7.45 6.19 1.06
CA VAL A 59 -6.32 5.86 1.91
C VAL A 59 -5.13 5.44 1.06
N GLU A 60 -3.95 5.95 1.42
CA GLU A 60 -2.68 5.64 0.80
C GLU A 60 -1.75 5.00 1.83
N PHE A 61 -1.25 3.84 1.50
CA PHE A 61 -0.26 3.12 2.29
C PHE A 61 1.09 3.19 1.58
N GLU A 62 2.13 3.49 2.34
CA GLU A 62 3.51 3.50 1.89
C GLU A 62 4.26 2.32 2.51
N GLY A 63 4.90 1.50 1.67
CA GLY A 63 5.77 0.41 2.12
C GLY A 63 7.05 0.97 2.72
N VAL A 64 7.46 0.40 3.86
CA VAL A 64 8.63 0.83 4.62
C VAL A 64 9.66 -0.28 4.75
N TYR A 65 10.93 0.09 4.87
CA TYR A 65 12.03 -0.84 5.14
C TYR A 65 12.10 -1.16 6.63
N THR A 66 12.56 -2.36 6.94
CA THR A 66 13.01 -2.71 8.29
C THR A 66 14.51 -2.43 8.47
N ASP A 67 14.96 -2.30 9.71
CA ASP A 67 16.38 -2.12 10.00
C ASP A 67 17.21 -3.31 9.46
N GLU A 68 16.71 -4.54 9.56
CA GLU A 68 17.33 -5.72 8.99
C GLU A 68 17.49 -5.67 7.47
N GLN A 69 16.54 -5.05 6.75
CA GLN A 69 16.66 -4.85 5.31
C GLN A 69 17.67 -3.77 4.97
N LEU A 70 17.82 -2.77 5.83
CA LEU A 70 18.78 -1.67 5.63
C LEU A 70 20.23 -2.10 5.86
N GLU A 71 20.46 -3.12 6.68
CA GLU A 71 21.79 -3.71 6.97
C GLU A 71 22.32 -4.60 5.83
N LYS A 72 21.47 -5.04 4.91
CA LYS A 72 21.87 -5.91 3.79
C LYS A 72 22.43 -5.10 2.60
N ASP A 73 23.51 -5.61 2.01
CA ASP A 73 24.10 -5.02 0.81
C ASP A 73 23.21 -5.15 -0.43
N ASP A 74 22.39 -6.21 -0.50
CA ASP A 74 21.45 -6.52 -1.59
C ASP A 74 20.02 -6.12 -1.25
N ARG A 75 19.81 -4.89 -0.82
CA ARG A 75 18.51 -4.36 -0.39
C ARG A 75 17.43 -4.55 -1.46
N THR A 76 16.40 -5.29 -1.12
CA THR A 76 15.19 -5.38 -1.92
C THR A 76 14.20 -4.29 -1.51
N GLU A 77 13.46 -3.73 -2.48
CA GLU A 77 12.40 -2.77 -2.20
C GLU A 77 11.28 -3.44 -1.39
N PRO A 78 10.57 -2.71 -0.50
CA PRO A 78 9.56 -3.30 0.40
C PRO A 78 8.22 -3.54 -0.31
N TRP A 79 8.26 -4.25 -1.43
CA TRP A 79 7.08 -4.68 -2.18
C TRP A 79 7.38 -5.94 -2.98
N THR A 80 6.34 -6.70 -3.29
CA THR A 80 6.42 -7.85 -4.20
C THR A 80 5.28 -7.82 -5.20
N LEU A 81 5.57 -8.26 -6.42
CA LEU A 81 4.58 -8.54 -7.45
C LEU A 81 4.68 -10.03 -7.81
N THR A 82 3.65 -10.78 -7.50
CA THR A 82 3.54 -12.18 -7.87
C THR A 82 2.67 -12.33 -9.11
N LEU A 83 3.27 -12.85 -10.16
CA LEU A 83 2.60 -13.14 -11.43
C LEU A 83 2.19 -14.61 -11.46
N PRO A 84 1.06 -14.96 -12.09
CA PRO A 84 0.65 -16.34 -12.26
C PRO A 84 1.54 -17.06 -13.27
N ASP A 85 1.71 -18.37 -13.09
CA ASP A 85 2.32 -19.21 -14.08
C ASP A 85 1.46 -19.29 -15.35
N GLY A 86 2.09 -19.47 -16.51
CA GLY A 86 1.39 -19.64 -17.79
C GLY A 86 0.86 -18.33 -18.40
N LEU A 87 1.44 -17.18 -18.06
CA LEU A 87 1.19 -15.94 -18.79
C LEU A 87 1.57 -16.11 -20.25
N THR A 88 0.62 -15.86 -21.14
CA THR A 88 0.82 -15.83 -22.58
C THR A 88 0.55 -14.45 -23.13
N ALA A 89 1.28 -14.04 -24.17
CA ALA A 89 1.07 -12.77 -24.85
C ALA A 89 -0.40 -12.56 -25.26
N GLY A 90 -0.85 -11.32 -25.27
CA GLY A 90 -2.22 -10.94 -25.60
C GLY A 90 -3.16 -10.90 -24.40
N ASN A 91 -4.27 -11.63 -24.43
CA ASN A 91 -5.30 -11.54 -23.38
C ASN A 91 -4.82 -11.99 -21.99
N GLY A 92 -3.79 -12.82 -21.89
CA GLY A 92 -3.18 -13.25 -20.65
C GLY A 92 -2.47 -12.14 -19.89
N GLU A 93 -1.95 -11.13 -20.60
CA GLU A 93 -1.20 -10.01 -20.04
C GLU A 93 -2.07 -8.80 -19.67
N ILE A 94 -3.34 -8.77 -20.11
CA ILE A 94 -4.24 -7.65 -19.79
C ILE A 94 -4.74 -7.79 -18.37
N VAL A 95 -4.31 -6.87 -17.49
CA VAL A 95 -4.77 -6.81 -16.11
C VAL A 95 -6.12 -6.12 -16.04
N LEU A 96 -7.08 -6.74 -15.39
CA LEU A 96 -8.36 -6.14 -15.08
C LEU A 96 -8.22 -5.28 -13.82
N GLY A 97 -8.74 -4.05 -13.87
CA GLY A 97 -8.71 -3.12 -12.72
C GLY A 97 -9.56 -3.57 -11.51
N VAL A 98 -10.22 -4.73 -11.61
CA VAL A 98 -11.03 -5.30 -10.53
C VAL A 98 -10.16 -6.19 -9.67
N GLY A 99 -10.09 -5.87 -8.37
CA GLY A 99 -9.31 -6.65 -7.41
C GLY A 99 -9.87 -6.53 -6.00
N LYS A 100 -9.28 -7.28 -5.08
CA LYS A 100 -9.61 -7.29 -3.66
C LYS A 100 -8.41 -6.82 -2.85
N PHE A 101 -8.65 -5.95 -1.87
CA PHE A 101 -7.64 -5.53 -0.90
C PHE A 101 -7.77 -6.32 0.38
N TYR A 102 -6.64 -6.73 0.93
CA TYR A 102 -6.51 -7.40 2.21
C TYR A 102 -5.53 -6.62 3.07
N ILE A 103 -5.81 -6.54 4.36
CA ILE A 103 -4.99 -5.83 5.35
C ILE A 103 -4.92 -6.65 6.63
N GLY A 104 -3.75 -6.71 7.24
CA GLY A 104 -3.52 -7.45 8.49
C GLY A 104 -2.23 -7.01 9.16
N THR A 105 -1.79 -7.72 10.18
CA THR A 105 -0.46 -7.54 10.77
C THR A 105 0.60 -8.35 10.02
N ASN A 106 0.19 -9.44 9.37
CA ASN A 106 1.04 -10.28 8.53
C ASN A 106 0.20 -10.93 7.41
N SER A 107 0.80 -11.80 6.60
CA SER A 107 0.13 -12.45 5.46
C SER A 107 -0.95 -13.47 5.87
N GLU A 108 -0.86 -14.04 7.08
CA GLU A 108 -1.76 -15.11 7.56
C GLU A 108 -3.06 -14.53 8.14
N ASP A 109 -2.98 -13.38 8.81
CA ASP A 109 -4.12 -12.72 9.43
C ASP A 109 -4.75 -11.62 8.56
N ALA A 110 -4.29 -11.48 7.32
CA ALA A 110 -4.80 -10.47 6.40
C ALA A 110 -6.26 -10.73 6.02
N GLU A 111 -7.13 -9.80 6.42
CA GLU A 111 -8.57 -9.85 6.14
C GLU A 111 -8.95 -8.97 4.96
N TYR A 112 -10.01 -9.35 4.27
CA TYR A 112 -10.60 -8.54 3.20
C TYR A 112 -11.10 -7.19 3.74
N VAL A 113 -10.64 -6.11 3.13
CA VAL A 113 -10.99 -4.73 3.57
C VAL A 113 -12.48 -4.44 3.41
N GLY A 114 -13.11 -5.03 2.39
CA GLY A 114 -14.49 -4.78 2.05
C GLY A 114 -14.64 -4.17 0.65
N LEU A 115 -15.80 -3.59 0.37
CA LEU A 115 -16.07 -2.99 -0.93
C LEU A 115 -15.25 -1.71 -1.12
N THR A 116 -14.66 -1.58 -2.30
CA THR A 116 -13.92 -0.39 -2.74
C THR A 116 -14.62 0.25 -3.94
N ARG A 117 -14.44 1.55 -4.14
CA ARG A 117 -15.00 2.30 -5.27
C ARG A 117 -13.88 2.82 -6.15
N GLY A 118 -14.05 2.72 -7.47
CA GLY A 118 -13.10 3.30 -8.43
C GLY A 118 -11.76 2.60 -8.54
N GLY A 119 -11.60 1.43 -7.86
CA GLY A 119 -10.34 0.69 -7.88
C GLY A 119 -9.31 1.26 -6.91
N GLY A 120 -8.04 1.02 -7.22
CA GLY A 120 -6.88 1.53 -6.48
C GLY A 120 -5.72 1.78 -7.43
N SER A 121 -4.61 2.26 -6.90
CA SER A 121 -3.38 2.42 -7.67
C SER A 121 -2.18 1.92 -6.90
N PHE A 122 -1.23 1.34 -7.61
CA PHE A 122 0.08 1.00 -7.09
C PHE A 122 1.13 1.82 -7.83
N VAL A 123 1.92 2.58 -7.09
CA VAL A 123 2.96 3.46 -7.63
C VAL A 123 4.24 3.25 -6.85
N ILE A 124 5.38 3.24 -7.53
CA ILE A 124 6.69 3.20 -6.89
C ILE A 124 7.40 4.49 -7.24
N GLU A 125 7.54 5.37 -6.26
CA GLU A 125 8.32 6.59 -6.39
C GLU A 125 9.79 6.27 -6.14
N ARG A 126 10.66 6.57 -7.10
CA ARG A 126 12.11 6.36 -6.99
C ARG A 126 12.86 7.65 -7.22
N GLU A 127 13.86 7.88 -6.41
CA GLU A 127 14.81 8.99 -6.57
C GLU A 127 16.15 8.42 -7.03
N TYR A 128 16.68 9.01 -8.08
CA TYR A 128 17.98 8.65 -8.66
C TYR A 128 18.93 9.84 -8.58
N ARG A 129 20.19 9.54 -8.35
CA ARG A 129 21.26 10.53 -8.32
C ARG A 129 22.36 10.11 -9.28
N ASP A 130 22.79 11.06 -10.11
CA ASP A 130 23.94 10.89 -10.96
C ASP A 130 25.23 11.17 -10.17
N ILE A 131 26.21 10.29 -10.32
CA ILE A 131 27.57 10.47 -9.78
C ILE A 131 28.42 10.97 -10.94
N ASN A 132 28.48 12.30 -11.12
CA ASN A 132 29.17 12.94 -12.25
C ASN A 132 30.61 13.32 -11.87
N ALA A 133 31.54 13.19 -12.82
CA ALA A 133 32.84 13.84 -12.78
C ALA A 133 32.74 15.20 -13.45
N ASP A 134 33.73 16.05 -13.20
CA ASP A 134 33.73 17.46 -13.68
C ASP A 134 33.64 17.62 -15.21
N ASP A 135 34.05 16.60 -15.97
CA ASP A 135 34.06 16.62 -17.44
C ASP A 135 32.90 15.78 -18.05
N ASP A 136 31.98 15.26 -17.26
CA ASP A 136 30.89 14.44 -17.77
C ASP A 136 29.82 15.28 -18.50
N PRO A 137 29.50 14.99 -19.77
CA PRO A 137 28.50 15.77 -20.53
C PRO A 137 27.06 15.49 -20.10
N GLY A 138 26.84 14.61 -19.12
CA GLY A 138 25.53 14.16 -18.64
C GLY A 138 25.61 12.83 -17.90
N SER A 139 24.46 12.17 -17.73
CA SER A 139 24.36 10.88 -17.00
C SER A 139 25.18 9.78 -17.68
N VAL A 140 26.06 9.12 -16.92
CA VAL A 140 26.96 8.07 -17.41
C VAL A 140 26.47 6.70 -16.93
N LYS A 141 26.43 5.72 -17.86
CA LYS A 141 26.04 4.34 -17.51
C LYS A 141 26.94 3.76 -16.42
N GLY A 142 26.34 3.23 -15.38
CA GLY A 142 27.03 2.66 -14.21
C GLY A 142 27.37 3.68 -13.14
N ARG A 143 27.06 4.97 -13.34
CA ARG A 143 27.22 6.05 -12.37
C ARG A 143 25.90 6.65 -11.89
N ILE A 144 24.79 5.92 -12.05
CA ILE A 144 23.48 6.29 -11.52
C ILE A 144 23.24 5.49 -10.24
N SER A 145 23.02 6.19 -9.13
CA SER A 145 22.62 5.59 -7.85
C SER A 145 21.12 5.76 -7.65
N LYS A 146 20.48 4.72 -7.14
CA LYS A 146 19.10 4.80 -6.65
C LYS A 146 19.13 5.10 -5.15
N ASP A 147 18.69 6.29 -4.77
CA ASP A 147 18.77 6.75 -3.39
C ASP A 147 17.54 6.32 -2.56
N THR A 148 16.34 6.43 -3.14
CA THR A 148 15.11 6.02 -2.44
C THR A 148 14.17 5.22 -3.34
N ALA A 149 13.33 4.39 -2.70
CA ALA A 149 12.16 3.77 -3.32
C ALA A 149 11.01 3.75 -2.33
N ARG A 150 9.89 4.35 -2.70
CA ARG A 150 8.67 4.44 -1.88
C ARG A 150 7.51 3.79 -2.63
N PRO A 151 7.24 2.51 -2.40
CA PRO A 151 6.07 1.86 -2.98
C PRO A 151 4.81 2.32 -2.24
N LYS A 152 3.81 2.76 -2.98
CA LYS A 152 2.55 3.29 -2.48
C LYS A 152 1.38 2.51 -3.06
N LEU A 153 0.45 2.12 -2.22
CA LEU A 153 -0.78 1.45 -2.58
C LEU A 153 -1.97 2.29 -2.10
N LYS A 154 -2.77 2.79 -3.04
CA LYS A 154 -3.97 3.58 -2.78
C LYS A 154 -5.23 2.75 -2.96
N LEU A 155 -6.23 3.02 -2.13
CA LEU A 155 -7.58 2.50 -2.28
C LEU A 155 -8.63 3.50 -1.81
N THR A 156 -9.83 3.42 -2.39
CA THR A 156 -11.01 4.16 -1.93
C THR A 156 -11.98 3.18 -1.30
N ALA A 157 -12.20 3.29 0.00
CA ALA A 157 -13.00 2.34 0.76
C ALA A 157 -14.47 2.77 0.83
N LEU A 158 -15.41 1.85 0.52
CA LEU A 158 -16.85 2.03 0.75
C LEU A 158 -17.27 1.50 2.13
N GLN A 159 -16.66 0.42 2.59
CA GLN A 159 -16.92 -0.20 3.88
C GLN A 159 -15.73 0.03 4.82
N TRP A 160 -15.72 1.11 5.55
CA TRP A 160 -14.58 1.56 6.33
C TRP A 160 -14.84 1.79 7.82
N LEU A 161 -16.09 2.03 8.22
CA LEU A 161 -16.44 2.42 9.60
C LEU A 161 -15.97 1.43 10.67
N THR A 162 -16.01 0.14 10.38
CA THR A 162 -15.51 -0.91 11.31
C THR A 162 -14.02 -1.14 11.22
N LYS A 163 -13.33 -0.48 10.28
CA LYS A 163 -11.91 -0.66 9.96
C LYS A 163 -11.08 0.61 10.20
N VAL A 164 -11.61 1.62 10.90
CA VAL A 164 -10.95 2.93 11.08
C VAL A 164 -9.55 2.77 11.68
N SER A 165 -9.40 2.01 12.77
CA SER A 165 -8.10 1.76 13.41
C SER A 165 -7.16 0.87 12.60
N THR A 166 -7.68 0.16 11.59
CA THR A 166 -6.88 -0.67 10.69
C THR A 166 -6.43 0.11 9.47
N LEU A 167 -7.26 1.03 8.98
CA LEU A 167 -7.00 1.83 7.77
C LEU A 167 -6.11 3.06 8.06
N TYR A 168 -6.20 3.65 9.25
CA TYR A 168 -5.44 4.86 9.57
C TYR A 168 -4.41 4.59 10.67
N ALA A 169 -3.21 5.12 10.48
CA ALA A 169 -2.19 5.13 11.53
C ALA A 169 -2.56 6.10 12.66
N CYS A 170 -2.00 5.89 13.82
CA CYS A 170 -2.23 6.70 15.03
C CYS A 170 -3.69 6.81 15.44
N VAL A 171 -4.51 5.80 15.17
CA VAL A 171 -5.90 5.71 15.62
C VAL A 171 -6.07 4.55 16.59
N THR A 172 -6.51 4.83 17.80
CA THR A 172 -6.74 3.84 18.85
C THR A 172 -8.21 3.79 19.25
N THR A 173 -8.63 2.66 19.82
CA THR A 173 -9.96 2.49 20.38
C THR A 173 -9.95 2.80 21.89
N LYS A 174 -10.93 3.55 22.38
CA LYS A 174 -11.21 3.71 23.80
C LYS A 174 -12.36 2.80 24.21
N SER A 175 -12.23 2.12 25.36
CA SER A 175 -13.39 1.51 26.01
C SER A 175 -14.40 2.60 26.37
N ALA A 176 -15.66 2.41 25.97
CA ALA A 176 -16.74 3.22 26.53
C ALA A 176 -16.86 2.87 28.03
N THR A 177 -16.60 3.84 28.87
CA THR A 177 -16.80 3.74 30.34
C THR A 177 -18.28 3.87 30.65
#